data_a16d5d995ac5f1ac96eb7acfa0948329
#
_entry.id   a16d5d995ac5f1ac96eb7acfa0948329
#
_cell.length_a   1.000
_cell.length_b   1.000
_cell.length_c   1.000
_cell.angle_alpha   90.00
_cell.angle_beta   90.00
_cell.angle_gamma   90.00
#
_symmetry.space_group_name_H-M   'P 1'
#
loop_
_entity.id
_entity.type
_entity.pdbx_description
1 polymer ?
#
loop_
_entity_poly.entity_id
_entity_poly.type
_entity_poly.pdbx_seq_one_letter_code
_entity_poly.pdbx_strand_id
1 'polypeptide(L)'
;MQTWQQLYSPLGSLGLSALAAVIPIVFFFLALAVFRLKGHVAGSITLALSILVAIVAFQMPVDMAFAAAGYGFAYGLWPIAWIIVAAVFLYKLTVKSGQFEVIRSSVLSITDDQRLQVLLIGFCFGAFLEGAAGFGAPVAITAALLVGLGFNPLYAAGLCLIANTAPVAFGALGIPIIVAGQVTGIDAFKIGAMAGRQLPLLSVFVPFWLVFMMDGLRGVKETWPAALVAGLSFAVTQFFTSNFIGPELPDITSALVSLICLTLFLKVWQPKRSFAEATASVGAASVRSVGGFGQPRTTQPSPYSFGEIFKAWSPFLILTALVTIWTLKPFKAMFAAGGSMYSWVFNFAIPHLDQLVIKTAPIVAAPTAIPAVFKLDPISATGTAIFFSALISMLILKINFKIGITTLKETFFELRWPILSIGMVLAFAFVTNYSGMSSTMALVLAATGAAFPFFSPFLGWLGVFLTGSDTSSNALFSSLQATTAHQIGVNDVLLVAANTSGGVTGKMISPQSIAVACAATGLVGKESDLFRFTLKHSLFFATIVGLITLAQAYWFTGMLVH
;
A
#
# COMPACT_ATOMS: atom_id res chain seq x y z
N MET A 1 -4.52 -31.18 25.13
CA MET A 1 -5.61 -30.30 24.68
C MET A 1 -6.29 -30.97 23.52
N GLN A 2 -7.60 -30.78 23.35
CA GLN A 2 -8.38 -31.44 22.32
C GLN A 2 -8.22 -30.64 21.01
N THR A 3 -7.93 -31.33 19.89
CA THR A 3 -7.90 -30.72 18.57
C THR A 3 -9.32 -30.41 18.09
N TRP A 4 -9.48 -29.33 17.30
CA TRP A 4 -10.75 -28.95 16.69
C TRP A 4 -10.59 -28.89 15.16
N GLN A 5 -11.54 -29.47 14.44
CA GLN A 5 -11.56 -29.48 12.99
C GLN A 5 -12.41 -28.32 12.45
N GLN A 6 -11.89 -27.61 11.47
CA GLN A 6 -12.66 -26.55 10.80
C GLN A 6 -13.89 -27.13 10.11
N LEU A 7 -15.02 -26.44 10.26
CA LEU A 7 -16.28 -26.73 9.60
C LEU A 7 -16.52 -25.70 8.49
N TYR A 8 -16.85 -26.14 7.28
CA TYR A 8 -17.05 -25.24 6.14
C TYR A 8 -18.54 -25.07 5.75
N SER A 9 -19.42 -25.93 6.26
CA SER A 9 -20.88 -25.85 6.07
C SER A 9 -21.64 -26.06 7.39
N PRO A 10 -21.24 -25.39 8.50
CA PRO A 10 -21.80 -25.67 9.82
C PRO A 10 -23.30 -25.39 9.94
N LEU A 11 -23.87 -24.54 9.08
CA LEU A 11 -25.30 -24.21 9.07
C LEU A 11 -26.12 -25.06 8.09
N GLY A 12 -25.65 -26.27 7.74
CA GLY A 12 -26.33 -27.22 6.87
C GLY A 12 -26.20 -26.94 5.36
N SER A 13 -25.76 -25.76 4.96
CA SER A 13 -25.42 -25.44 3.57
C SER A 13 -24.23 -24.52 3.48
N LEU A 14 -23.47 -24.65 2.39
CA LEU A 14 -22.32 -23.78 2.11
C LEU A 14 -22.75 -22.31 1.98
N GLY A 15 -23.85 -22.03 1.30
CA GLY A 15 -24.38 -20.68 1.08
C GLY A 15 -24.79 -19.98 2.39
N LEU A 16 -25.51 -20.63 3.27
CA LEU A 16 -25.90 -20.07 4.57
C LEU A 16 -24.68 -19.83 5.46
N SER A 17 -23.73 -20.76 5.45
CA SER A 17 -22.49 -20.63 6.22
C SER A 17 -21.63 -19.48 5.70
N ALA A 18 -21.56 -19.29 4.39
CA ALA A 18 -20.85 -18.16 3.78
C ALA A 18 -21.56 -16.82 4.09
N LEU A 19 -22.89 -16.78 4.10
CA LEU A 19 -23.64 -15.58 4.52
C LEU A 19 -23.31 -15.21 5.97
N ALA A 20 -23.24 -16.18 6.88
CA ALA A 20 -22.83 -15.95 8.26
C ALA A 20 -21.37 -15.43 8.33
N ALA A 21 -20.46 -16.02 7.55
CA ALA A 21 -19.05 -15.63 7.50
C ALA A 21 -18.86 -14.19 6.97
N VAL A 22 -19.71 -13.72 6.07
CA VAL A 22 -19.66 -12.38 5.48
C VAL A 22 -20.17 -11.29 6.45
N ILE A 23 -21.00 -11.63 7.44
CA ILE A 23 -21.60 -10.64 8.37
C ILE A 23 -20.56 -9.69 8.99
N PRO A 24 -19.44 -10.13 9.60
CA PRO A 24 -18.45 -9.23 10.16
C PRO A 24 -17.84 -8.31 9.11
N ILE A 25 -17.60 -8.83 7.90
CA ILE A 25 -17.01 -8.06 6.79
C ILE A 25 -17.98 -6.96 6.35
N VAL A 26 -19.23 -7.29 6.10
CA VAL A 26 -20.28 -6.32 5.72
C VAL A 26 -20.45 -5.27 6.82
N PHE A 27 -20.47 -5.70 8.09
CA PHE A 27 -20.55 -4.77 9.22
C PHE A 27 -19.36 -3.82 9.23
N PHE A 28 -18.12 -4.30 9.03
CA PHE A 28 -16.92 -3.46 8.99
C PHE A 28 -17.03 -2.37 7.92
N PHE A 29 -17.52 -2.74 6.75
CA PHE A 29 -17.72 -1.79 5.67
C PHE A 29 -18.82 -0.77 5.98
N LEU A 30 -19.96 -1.22 6.51
CA LEU A 30 -21.04 -0.32 6.94
C LEU A 30 -20.58 0.61 8.06
N ALA A 31 -19.79 0.09 9.01
CA ALA A 31 -19.23 0.87 10.12
C ALA A 31 -18.35 2.04 9.61
N LEU A 32 -17.52 1.78 8.60
CA LEU A 32 -16.62 2.81 8.04
C LEU A 32 -17.33 3.73 7.05
N ALA A 33 -18.08 3.17 6.08
CA ALA A 33 -18.63 3.92 4.95
C ALA A 33 -19.94 4.62 5.29
N VAL A 34 -20.85 3.96 6.03
CA VAL A 34 -22.20 4.48 6.36
C VAL A 34 -22.23 5.14 7.72
N PHE A 35 -21.81 4.41 8.77
CA PHE A 35 -21.84 4.93 10.14
C PHE A 35 -20.68 5.86 10.46
N ARG A 36 -19.66 5.93 9.58
CA ARG A 36 -18.46 6.79 9.71
C ARG A 36 -17.78 6.64 11.07
N LEU A 37 -17.74 5.43 11.61
CA LEU A 37 -17.05 5.13 12.86
C LEU A 37 -15.53 5.27 12.68
N LYS A 38 -14.84 5.64 13.75
CA LYS A 38 -13.38 5.64 13.77
C LYS A 38 -12.85 4.21 13.54
N GLY A 39 -11.74 4.06 12.81
CA GLY A 39 -11.20 2.75 12.39
C GLY A 39 -10.99 1.77 13.56
N HIS A 40 -10.47 2.23 14.70
CA HIS A 40 -10.30 1.38 15.88
C HIS A 40 -11.63 0.94 16.51
N VAL A 41 -12.68 1.78 16.47
CA VAL A 41 -14.02 1.43 16.96
C VAL A 41 -14.67 0.42 16.02
N ALA A 42 -14.65 0.70 14.71
CA ALA A 42 -15.16 -0.22 13.69
C ALA A 42 -14.45 -1.58 13.79
N GLY A 43 -13.12 -1.59 13.87
CA GLY A 43 -12.31 -2.81 14.03
C GLY A 43 -12.63 -3.59 15.30
N SER A 44 -12.82 -2.91 16.43
CA SER A 44 -13.15 -3.58 17.71
C SER A 44 -14.52 -4.26 17.69
N ILE A 45 -15.54 -3.57 17.17
CA ILE A 45 -16.89 -4.16 17.06
C ILE A 45 -16.89 -5.30 16.05
N THR A 46 -16.20 -5.15 14.91
CA THR A 46 -16.06 -6.21 13.90
C THR A 46 -15.36 -7.44 14.46
N LEU A 47 -14.30 -7.25 15.25
CA LEU A 47 -13.61 -8.34 15.94
C LEU A 47 -14.56 -9.08 16.90
N ALA A 48 -15.29 -8.35 17.73
CA ALA A 48 -16.27 -8.95 18.64
C ALA A 48 -17.33 -9.75 17.88
N LEU A 49 -17.84 -9.20 16.79
CA LEU A 49 -18.82 -9.88 15.92
C LEU A 49 -18.22 -11.11 15.24
N SER A 50 -16.96 -11.05 14.79
CA SER A 50 -16.30 -12.21 14.18
C SER A 50 -16.05 -13.34 15.18
N ILE A 51 -15.67 -13.01 16.42
CA ILE A 51 -15.53 -13.98 17.51
C ILE A 51 -16.90 -14.64 17.80
N LEU A 52 -17.96 -13.84 17.86
CA LEU A 52 -19.31 -14.36 18.06
C LEU A 52 -19.73 -15.32 16.94
N VAL A 53 -19.53 -14.95 15.67
CA VAL A 53 -19.83 -15.81 14.52
C VAL A 53 -18.97 -17.07 14.53
N ALA A 54 -17.67 -16.96 14.86
CA ALA A 54 -16.77 -18.10 14.97
C ALA A 54 -17.26 -19.13 16.02
N ILE A 55 -17.69 -18.66 17.19
CA ILE A 55 -18.14 -19.53 18.28
C ILE A 55 -19.54 -20.09 17.99
N VAL A 56 -20.50 -19.23 17.64
CA VAL A 56 -21.91 -19.63 17.53
C VAL A 56 -22.20 -20.34 16.21
N ALA A 57 -21.78 -19.80 15.08
CA ALA A 57 -22.06 -20.37 13.77
C ALA A 57 -21.06 -21.44 13.36
N PHE A 58 -19.76 -21.23 13.56
CA PHE A 58 -18.71 -22.16 13.16
C PHE A 58 -18.30 -23.14 14.26
N GLN A 59 -18.89 -23.05 15.46
CA GLN A 59 -18.64 -23.95 16.60
C GLN A 59 -17.16 -24.04 17.02
N MET A 60 -16.41 -22.94 16.81
CA MET A 60 -15.03 -22.86 17.25
C MET A 60 -14.98 -22.77 18.78
N PRO A 61 -14.09 -23.53 19.47
CA PRO A 61 -13.91 -23.40 20.90
C PRO A 61 -13.58 -21.96 21.32
N VAL A 62 -14.14 -21.52 22.44
CA VAL A 62 -14.02 -20.12 22.92
C VAL A 62 -12.56 -19.73 23.14
N ASP A 63 -11.80 -20.60 23.80
CA ASP A 63 -10.37 -20.41 24.06
C ASP A 63 -9.56 -20.28 22.78
N MET A 64 -9.85 -21.08 21.75
CA MET A 64 -9.21 -20.99 20.43
C MET A 64 -9.56 -19.68 19.71
N ALA A 65 -10.81 -19.23 19.77
CA ALA A 65 -11.24 -17.98 19.14
C ALA A 65 -10.53 -16.74 19.74
N PHE A 66 -10.43 -16.69 21.08
CA PHE A 66 -9.69 -15.63 21.75
C PHE A 66 -8.17 -15.74 21.55
N ALA A 67 -7.61 -16.94 21.51
CA ALA A 67 -6.21 -17.16 21.20
C ALA A 67 -5.86 -16.68 19.78
N ALA A 68 -6.73 -16.97 18.78
CA ALA A 68 -6.58 -16.48 17.41
C ALA A 68 -6.64 -14.93 17.34
N ALA A 69 -7.57 -14.31 18.07
CA ALA A 69 -7.67 -12.86 18.18
C ALA A 69 -6.41 -12.24 18.79
N GLY A 70 -5.92 -12.77 19.92
CA GLY A 70 -4.70 -12.34 20.58
C GLY A 70 -3.47 -12.47 19.69
N TYR A 71 -3.38 -13.58 18.95
CA TYR A 71 -2.29 -13.85 18.02
C TYR A 71 -2.26 -12.82 16.88
N GLY A 72 -3.40 -12.58 16.23
CA GLY A 72 -3.51 -11.56 15.17
C GLY A 72 -3.22 -10.16 15.70
N PHE A 73 -3.69 -9.81 16.90
CA PHE A 73 -3.39 -8.52 17.53
C PHE A 73 -1.89 -8.35 17.80
N ALA A 74 -1.22 -9.39 18.30
CA ALA A 74 0.22 -9.37 18.52
C ALA A 74 1.00 -9.11 17.22
N TYR A 75 0.59 -9.73 16.09
CA TYR A 75 1.18 -9.43 14.79
C TYR A 75 0.96 -7.98 14.34
N GLY A 76 -0.16 -7.38 14.69
CA GLY A 76 -0.40 -5.96 14.46
C GLY A 76 0.58 -5.07 15.20
N LEU A 77 0.99 -5.47 16.41
CA LEU A 77 1.98 -4.74 17.19
C LEU A 77 3.41 -4.99 16.71
N TRP A 78 3.75 -6.24 16.44
CA TRP A 78 5.06 -6.66 15.96
C TRP A 78 4.94 -7.66 14.81
N PRO A 79 5.56 -7.41 13.63
CA PRO A 79 6.48 -6.31 13.32
C PRO A 79 5.79 -5.03 12.78
N ILE A 80 4.46 -5.04 12.53
CA ILE A 80 3.78 -4.03 11.70
C ILE A 80 3.82 -2.63 12.34
N ALA A 81 3.34 -2.49 13.58
CA ALA A 81 3.35 -1.18 14.24
C ALA A 81 4.78 -0.65 14.43
N TRP A 82 5.77 -1.52 14.66
CA TRP A 82 7.17 -1.12 14.77
C TRP A 82 7.71 -0.51 13.48
N ILE A 83 7.41 -1.11 12.33
CA ILE A 83 7.76 -0.54 11.01
C ILE A 83 7.15 0.86 10.86
N ILE A 84 5.86 1.00 11.17
CA ILE A 84 5.12 2.27 11.04
C ILE A 84 5.72 3.36 11.95
N VAL A 85 5.96 3.04 13.21
CA VAL A 85 6.53 3.98 14.19
C VAL A 85 7.91 4.44 13.73
N ALA A 86 8.77 3.52 13.32
CA ALA A 86 10.13 3.83 12.88
C ALA A 86 10.13 4.69 11.61
N ALA A 87 9.28 4.38 10.63
CA ALA A 87 9.16 5.13 9.38
C ALA A 87 8.65 6.57 9.61
N VAL A 88 7.57 6.73 10.37
CA VAL A 88 7.01 8.05 10.69
C VAL A 88 7.98 8.86 11.57
N PHE A 89 8.70 8.21 12.46
CA PHE A 89 9.75 8.87 13.25
C PHE A 89 10.85 9.44 12.36
N LEU A 90 11.40 8.65 11.43
CA LEU A 90 12.40 9.11 10.47
C LEU A 90 11.88 10.30 9.65
N TYR A 91 10.66 10.19 9.09
CA TYR A 91 10.02 11.27 8.34
C TYR A 91 9.89 12.56 9.18
N LYS A 92 9.38 12.47 10.41
CA LYS A 92 9.24 13.63 11.31
C LYS A 92 10.57 14.28 11.67
N LEU A 93 11.65 13.52 11.80
CA LEU A 93 12.99 14.07 12.00
C LEU A 93 13.41 14.94 10.80
N THR A 94 13.13 14.51 9.57
CA THR A 94 13.44 15.31 8.37
C THR A 94 12.60 16.60 8.30
N VAL A 95 11.33 16.54 8.74
CA VAL A 95 10.47 17.72 8.81
C VAL A 95 10.96 18.69 9.89
N LYS A 96 11.17 18.22 11.12
CA LYS A 96 11.61 19.07 12.25
C LYS A 96 13.00 19.66 12.09
N SER A 97 13.88 19.00 11.36
CA SER A 97 15.21 19.52 11.03
C SER A 97 15.22 20.53 9.88
N GLY A 98 14.07 20.81 9.26
CA GLY A 98 13.98 21.68 8.08
C GLY A 98 14.46 21.04 6.77
N GLN A 99 14.99 19.81 6.81
CA GLN A 99 15.51 19.15 5.60
C GLN A 99 14.42 18.85 4.58
N PHE A 100 13.19 18.58 5.06
CA PHE A 100 12.06 18.35 4.17
C PHE A 100 11.74 19.56 3.29
N GLU A 101 11.90 20.79 3.81
CA GLU A 101 11.72 22.02 3.02
C GLU A 101 12.78 22.15 1.93
N VAL A 102 14.03 21.77 2.20
CA VAL A 102 15.10 21.72 1.19
C VAL A 102 14.76 20.74 0.07
N ILE A 103 14.29 19.52 0.44
CA ILE A 103 13.82 18.51 -0.53
C ILE A 103 12.70 19.09 -1.38
N ARG A 104 11.65 19.61 -0.74
CA ARG A 104 10.49 20.21 -1.40
C ARG A 104 10.88 21.31 -2.38
N SER A 105 11.67 22.27 -1.94
CA SER A 105 12.14 23.39 -2.77
C SER A 105 12.94 22.90 -3.98
N SER A 106 13.79 21.89 -3.80
CA SER A 106 14.59 21.32 -4.90
C SER A 106 13.74 20.70 -6.00
N VAL A 107 12.63 20.03 -5.62
CA VAL A 107 11.70 19.42 -6.60
C VAL A 107 10.84 20.47 -7.30
N LEU A 108 10.36 21.48 -6.57
CA LEU A 108 9.52 22.55 -7.14
C LEU A 108 10.26 23.43 -8.15
N SER A 109 11.57 23.53 -8.07
CA SER A 109 12.38 24.42 -8.91
C SER A 109 12.78 23.83 -10.28
N ILE A 110 12.34 22.61 -10.63
CA ILE A 110 12.85 21.89 -11.82
C ILE A 110 12.20 22.38 -13.11
N THR A 111 10.90 22.71 -13.13
CA THR A 111 10.17 23.09 -14.36
C THR A 111 8.95 23.96 -14.05
N ASP A 112 8.60 24.84 -15.02
CA ASP A 112 7.40 25.69 -14.99
C ASP A 112 6.22 25.07 -15.76
N ASP A 113 6.43 24.04 -16.56
CA ASP A 113 5.36 23.37 -17.31
C ASP A 113 4.50 22.52 -16.37
N GLN A 114 3.22 22.87 -16.24
CA GLN A 114 2.30 22.18 -15.32
C GLN A 114 2.17 20.68 -15.60
N ARG A 115 2.26 20.23 -16.86
CA ARG A 115 2.21 18.81 -17.23
C ARG A 115 3.41 18.06 -16.65
N LEU A 116 4.59 18.67 -16.69
CA LEU A 116 5.83 18.13 -16.12
C LEU A 116 5.86 18.24 -14.59
N GLN A 117 5.25 19.30 -14.02
CA GLN A 117 5.09 19.45 -12.58
C GLN A 117 4.24 18.30 -11.98
N VAL A 118 3.17 17.87 -12.65
CA VAL A 118 2.39 16.72 -12.20
C VAL A 118 3.21 15.43 -12.23
N LEU A 119 4.06 15.22 -13.23
CA LEU A 119 4.95 14.06 -13.29
C LEU A 119 5.99 14.09 -12.17
N LEU A 120 6.61 15.24 -11.90
CA LEU A 120 7.63 15.38 -10.86
C LEU A 120 7.03 15.30 -9.45
N ILE A 121 5.95 16.07 -9.20
CA ILE A 121 5.39 16.25 -7.86
C ILE A 121 4.33 15.20 -7.57
N GLY A 122 3.34 15.07 -8.46
CA GLY A 122 2.23 14.14 -8.27
C GLY A 122 2.69 12.69 -8.36
N PHE A 123 3.49 12.34 -9.36
CA PHE A 123 3.93 10.97 -9.59
C PHE A 123 5.23 10.64 -8.85
N CYS A 124 6.39 11.22 -9.22
CA CYS A 124 7.68 10.82 -8.65
C CYS A 124 7.79 11.15 -7.14
N PHE A 125 7.53 12.41 -6.76
CA PHE A 125 7.65 12.82 -5.36
C PHE A 125 6.52 12.26 -4.50
N GLY A 126 5.31 12.14 -5.07
CA GLY A 126 4.18 11.47 -4.41
C GLY A 126 4.47 10.01 -4.08
N ALA A 127 5.06 9.27 -5.03
CA ALA A 127 5.47 7.89 -4.81
C ALA A 127 6.58 7.76 -3.76
N PHE A 128 7.54 8.70 -3.76
CA PHE A 128 8.55 8.75 -2.71
C PHE A 128 7.93 8.92 -1.31
N LEU A 129 6.99 9.84 -1.17
CA LEU A 129 6.30 10.07 0.09
C LEU A 129 5.44 8.87 0.50
N GLU A 130 4.80 8.17 -0.46
CA GLU A 130 4.03 6.96 -0.18
C GLU A 130 4.92 5.84 0.34
N GLY A 131 6.09 5.62 -0.28
CA GLY A 131 7.07 4.66 0.19
C GLY A 131 7.62 4.98 1.57
N ALA A 132 7.90 6.26 1.85
CA ALA A 132 8.55 6.69 3.08
C ALA A 132 7.59 6.84 4.27
N ALA A 133 6.36 7.31 4.05
CA ALA A 133 5.43 7.68 5.11
C ALA A 133 4.02 7.06 4.98
N GLY A 134 3.52 6.85 3.76
CA GLY A 134 2.17 6.29 3.52
C GLY A 134 1.03 7.06 4.20
N PHE A 135 -0.02 6.34 4.60
CA PHE A 135 -1.14 6.79 5.46
C PHE A 135 -1.90 8.05 5.01
N GLY A 136 -1.92 8.35 3.69
CA GLY A 136 -2.65 9.49 3.11
C GLY A 136 -1.89 10.83 3.12
N ALA A 137 -0.80 10.97 3.85
CA ALA A 137 0.05 12.15 3.83
C ALA A 137 0.60 12.50 2.42
N PRO A 138 1.02 11.53 1.60
CA PRO A 138 1.53 11.77 0.25
C PRO A 138 0.58 12.60 -0.61
N VAL A 139 -0.67 12.16 -0.72
CA VAL A 139 -1.69 12.85 -1.54
C VAL A 139 -1.97 14.26 -1.01
N ALA A 140 -2.07 14.42 0.32
CA ALA A 140 -2.29 15.73 0.93
C ALA A 140 -1.16 16.72 0.58
N ILE A 141 0.10 16.29 0.75
CA ILE A 141 1.27 17.12 0.52
C ILE A 141 1.39 17.48 -0.97
N THR A 142 1.33 16.50 -1.86
CA THR A 142 1.50 16.73 -3.30
C THR A 142 0.36 17.54 -3.90
N ALA A 143 -0.89 17.30 -3.50
CA ALA A 143 -2.03 18.08 -3.95
C ALA A 143 -1.94 19.55 -3.47
N ALA A 144 -1.57 19.78 -2.21
CA ALA A 144 -1.35 21.14 -1.69
C ALA A 144 -0.21 21.86 -2.44
N LEU A 145 0.89 21.14 -2.78
CA LEU A 145 1.99 21.69 -3.57
C LEU A 145 1.52 22.11 -4.97
N LEU A 146 0.73 21.27 -5.66
CA LEU A 146 0.20 21.59 -6.98
C LEU A 146 -0.78 22.79 -6.91
N VAL A 147 -1.62 22.87 -5.89
CA VAL A 147 -2.47 24.07 -5.66
C VAL A 147 -1.61 25.31 -5.44
N GLY A 148 -0.52 25.20 -4.68
CA GLY A 148 0.46 26.26 -4.49
C GLY A 148 1.11 26.75 -5.79
N LEU A 149 1.26 25.87 -6.79
CA LEU A 149 1.75 26.18 -8.15
C LEU A 149 0.66 26.70 -9.10
N GLY A 150 -0.56 26.91 -8.61
CA GLY A 150 -1.65 27.50 -9.37
C GLY A 150 -2.61 26.49 -10.01
N PHE A 151 -2.53 25.21 -9.67
CA PHE A 151 -3.50 24.21 -10.14
C PHE A 151 -4.87 24.44 -9.50
N ASN A 152 -5.92 24.14 -10.26
CA ASN A 152 -7.25 24.03 -9.69
C ASN A 152 -7.28 22.94 -8.61
N PRO A 153 -7.85 23.21 -7.43
CA PRO A 153 -7.86 22.26 -6.31
C PRO A 153 -8.42 20.87 -6.64
N LEU A 154 -9.52 20.79 -7.42
CA LEU A 154 -10.15 19.53 -7.79
C LEU A 154 -9.24 18.67 -8.68
N TYR A 155 -8.60 19.30 -9.67
CA TYR A 155 -7.65 18.61 -10.54
C TYR A 155 -6.39 18.22 -9.79
N ALA A 156 -5.83 19.11 -8.95
CA ALA A 156 -4.65 18.79 -8.12
C ALA A 156 -4.91 17.55 -7.25
N ALA A 157 -6.04 17.53 -6.53
CA ALA A 157 -6.44 16.41 -5.68
C ALA A 157 -6.66 15.13 -6.50
N GLY A 158 -7.40 15.22 -7.61
CA GLY A 158 -7.71 14.06 -8.45
C GLY A 158 -6.49 13.46 -9.14
N LEU A 159 -5.62 14.30 -9.70
CA LEU A 159 -4.38 13.85 -10.34
C LEU A 159 -3.43 13.18 -9.34
N CYS A 160 -3.29 13.73 -8.11
CA CYS A 160 -2.48 13.10 -7.06
C CYS A 160 -3.06 11.77 -6.58
N LEU A 161 -4.39 11.65 -6.45
CA LEU A 161 -5.04 10.38 -6.13
C LEU A 161 -4.78 9.31 -7.19
N ILE A 162 -4.83 9.68 -8.48
CA ILE A 162 -4.55 8.76 -9.59
C ILE A 162 -3.06 8.43 -9.66
N ALA A 163 -2.18 9.40 -9.50
CA ALA A 163 -0.73 9.19 -9.49
C ALA A 163 -0.30 8.20 -8.39
N ASN A 164 -0.99 8.22 -7.25
CA ASN A 164 -0.72 7.34 -6.12
C ASN A 164 -1.03 5.85 -6.39
N THR A 165 -1.67 5.52 -7.53
CA THR A 165 -1.96 4.13 -7.90
C THR A 165 -0.69 3.30 -8.13
N ALA A 166 0.40 3.89 -8.60
CA ALA A 166 1.63 3.17 -8.89
C ALA A 166 2.36 2.65 -7.62
N PRO A 167 2.49 3.46 -6.53
CA PRO A 167 3.27 3.07 -5.36
C PRO A 167 2.49 2.30 -4.27
N VAL A 168 1.18 2.47 -4.13
CA VAL A 168 0.41 2.08 -2.91
C VAL A 168 0.65 0.65 -2.41
N ALA A 169 0.85 -0.32 -3.29
CA ALA A 169 1.08 -1.72 -2.90
C ALA A 169 2.35 -1.91 -2.07
N PHE A 170 3.38 -1.12 -2.35
CA PHE A 170 4.66 -1.11 -1.63
C PHE A 170 4.79 0.08 -0.67
N GLY A 171 3.68 0.79 -0.44
CA GLY A 171 3.63 1.97 0.43
C GLY A 171 4.02 1.67 1.87
N ALA A 172 4.50 2.68 2.58
CA ALA A 172 4.98 2.57 3.96
C ALA A 172 5.92 1.36 4.14
N LEU A 173 6.94 1.24 3.26
CA LEU A 173 7.95 0.18 3.30
C LEU A 173 7.36 -1.23 3.15
N GLY A 174 6.43 -1.40 2.22
CA GLY A 174 5.90 -2.70 1.82
C GLY A 174 4.95 -3.34 2.83
N ILE A 175 4.43 -2.61 3.79
CA ILE A 175 3.52 -3.15 4.82
C ILE A 175 2.34 -3.91 4.22
N PRO A 176 1.65 -3.46 3.15
CA PRO A 176 0.56 -4.22 2.56
C PRO A 176 0.96 -5.64 2.14
N ILE A 177 2.12 -5.79 1.51
CA ILE A 177 2.67 -7.08 1.08
C ILE A 177 3.09 -7.94 2.29
N ILE A 178 3.71 -7.34 3.30
CA ILE A 178 4.12 -8.04 4.51
C ILE A 178 2.90 -8.61 5.22
N VAL A 179 1.81 -7.85 5.34
CA VAL A 179 0.56 -8.31 5.94
C VAL A 179 -0.08 -9.43 5.12
N ALA A 180 -0.08 -9.34 3.79
CA ALA A 180 -0.55 -10.42 2.93
C ALA A 180 0.21 -11.72 3.21
N GLY A 181 1.54 -11.65 3.34
CA GLY A 181 2.37 -12.77 3.73
C GLY A 181 2.02 -13.35 5.11
N GLN A 182 1.79 -12.49 6.09
CA GLN A 182 1.43 -12.91 7.46
C GLN A 182 0.12 -13.69 7.52
N VAL A 183 -0.92 -13.23 6.83
CA VAL A 183 -2.24 -13.87 6.90
C VAL A 183 -2.37 -15.11 6.03
N THR A 184 -1.51 -15.26 5.01
CA THR A 184 -1.53 -16.41 4.08
C THR A 184 -0.51 -17.47 4.43
N GLY A 185 0.57 -17.11 5.11
CA GLY A 185 1.77 -17.94 5.29
C GLY A 185 2.65 -18.04 4.03
N ILE A 186 2.31 -17.31 2.95
CA ILE A 186 3.15 -17.20 1.75
C ILE A 186 4.28 -16.21 2.03
N ASP A 187 5.49 -16.52 1.54
CA ASP A 187 6.63 -15.60 1.68
C ASP A 187 6.30 -14.23 1.05
N ALA A 188 6.38 -13.16 1.86
CA ALA A 188 6.13 -11.80 1.42
C ALA A 188 7.02 -11.39 0.24
N PHE A 189 8.24 -11.96 0.13
CA PHE A 189 9.11 -11.75 -1.02
C PHE A 189 8.45 -12.25 -2.31
N LYS A 190 7.83 -13.44 -2.31
CA LYS A 190 7.14 -13.99 -3.48
C LYS A 190 5.94 -13.14 -3.87
N ILE A 191 5.14 -12.71 -2.90
CA ILE A 191 3.98 -11.84 -3.14
C ILE A 191 4.45 -10.50 -3.73
N GLY A 192 5.48 -9.90 -3.15
CA GLY A 192 6.08 -8.66 -3.63
C GLY A 192 6.66 -8.78 -5.03
N ALA A 193 7.36 -9.89 -5.32
CA ALA A 193 7.88 -10.17 -6.65
C ALA A 193 6.75 -10.32 -7.68
N MET A 194 5.64 -10.96 -7.32
CA MET A 194 4.49 -11.13 -8.22
C MET A 194 3.76 -9.79 -8.45
N ALA A 195 3.53 -9.00 -7.41
CA ALA A 195 2.99 -7.64 -7.53
C ALA A 195 3.91 -6.77 -8.40
N GLY A 196 5.23 -6.92 -8.25
CA GLY A 196 6.26 -6.28 -9.08
C GLY A 196 6.35 -6.79 -10.52
N ARG A 197 5.53 -7.76 -10.92
CA ARG A 197 5.31 -8.19 -12.32
C ARG A 197 3.95 -7.73 -12.86
N GLN A 198 3.09 -7.19 -12.03
CA GLN A 198 1.79 -6.61 -12.40
C GLN A 198 1.85 -5.09 -12.47
N LEU A 199 2.28 -4.45 -11.39
CA LEU A 199 2.26 -3.00 -11.21
C LEU A 199 3.17 -2.20 -12.16
N PRO A 200 4.36 -2.66 -12.59
CA PRO A 200 5.19 -1.92 -13.53
C PRO A 200 4.46 -1.57 -14.82
N LEU A 201 3.54 -2.41 -15.29
CA LEU A 201 2.71 -2.12 -16.46
C LEU A 201 1.83 -0.87 -16.24
N LEU A 202 1.22 -0.76 -15.04
CA LEU A 202 0.47 0.44 -14.64
C LEU A 202 1.41 1.63 -14.44
N SER A 203 2.57 1.43 -13.83
CA SER A 203 3.54 2.49 -13.53
C SER A 203 4.07 3.18 -14.78
N VAL A 204 4.23 2.43 -15.89
CA VAL A 204 4.55 3.04 -17.20
C VAL A 204 3.37 3.85 -17.73
N PHE A 205 2.14 3.36 -17.55
CA PHE A 205 0.94 3.96 -18.13
C PHE A 205 0.47 5.22 -17.38
N VAL A 206 0.60 5.24 -16.05
CA VAL A 206 0.09 6.34 -15.20
C VAL A 206 0.61 7.72 -15.61
N PRO A 207 1.91 7.98 -15.86
CA PRO A 207 2.41 9.27 -16.32
C PRO A 207 1.74 9.77 -17.61
N PHE A 208 1.53 8.89 -18.58
CA PHE A 208 0.81 9.22 -19.83
C PHE A 208 -0.65 9.57 -19.55
N TRP A 209 -1.30 8.82 -18.65
CA TRP A 209 -2.68 9.06 -18.26
C TRP A 209 -2.86 10.40 -17.57
N LEU A 210 -1.93 10.78 -16.68
CA LEU A 210 -1.95 12.08 -16.01
C LEU A 210 -1.87 13.24 -17.01
N VAL A 211 -0.94 13.16 -17.96
CA VAL A 211 -0.81 14.17 -19.03
C VAL A 211 -2.03 14.18 -19.95
N PHE A 212 -2.56 12.99 -20.30
CA PHE A 212 -3.78 12.88 -21.10
C PHE A 212 -4.98 13.54 -20.43
N MET A 213 -5.13 13.39 -19.12
CA MET A 213 -6.20 14.04 -18.37
C MET A 213 -6.07 15.58 -18.36
N MET A 214 -4.86 16.10 -18.41
CA MET A 214 -4.60 17.54 -18.40
C MET A 214 -4.81 18.20 -19.76
N ASP A 215 -4.29 17.60 -20.83
CA ASP A 215 -4.18 18.25 -22.14
C ASP A 215 -4.54 17.30 -23.32
N GLY A 216 -5.18 16.16 -23.02
CA GLY A 216 -5.60 15.19 -24.01
C GLY A 216 -4.44 14.60 -24.83
N LEU A 217 -4.73 14.17 -26.06
CA LEU A 217 -3.71 13.59 -26.97
C LEU A 217 -2.63 14.58 -27.37
N ARG A 218 -2.93 15.89 -27.37
CA ARG A 218 -1.95 16.95 -27.66
C ARG A 218 -0.86 16.95 -26.59
N GLY A 219 -1.24 17.00 -25.33
CA GLY A 219 -0.30 16.96 -24.21
C GLY A 219 0.59 15.74 -24.25
N VAL A 220 -0.01 14.56 -24.49
CA VAL A 220 0.74 13.32 -24.64
C VAL A 220 1.76 13.41 -25.79
N LYS A 221 1.37 13.90 -26.98
CA LYS A 221 2.29 14.06 -28.12
C LYS A 221 3.44 15.04 -27.85
N GLU A 222 3.19 16.09 -27.08
CA GLU A 222 4.20 17.10 -26.76
C GLU A 222 5.15 16.69 -25.63
N THR A 223 4.69 15.86 -24.67
CA THR A 223 5.45 15.50 -23.45
C THR A 223 5.75 14.02 -23.31
N TRP A 224 5.41 13.17 -24.33
CA TRP A 224 5.62 11.72 -24.24
C TRP A 224 7.03 11.28 -23.83
N PRO A 225 8.13 11.98 -24.24
CA PRO A 225 9.46 11.53 -23.82
C PRO A 225 9.65 11.66 -22.31
N ALA A 226 9.15 12.76 -21.71
CA ALA A 226 9.23 12.96 -20.26
C ALA A 226 8.33 11.95 -19.51
N ALA A 227 7.10 11.71 -19.99
CA ALA A 227 6.20 10.70 -19.44
C ALA A 227 6.81 9.29 -19.52
N LEU A 228 7.47 8.96 -20.63
CA LEU A 228 8.17 7.69 -20.80
C LEU A 228 9.35 7.56 -19.83
N VAL A 229 10.18 8.59 -19.72
CA VAL A 229 11.32 8.58 -18.79
C VAL A 229 10.84 8.37 -17.35
N ALA A 230 9.81 9.11 -16.93
CA ALA A 230 9.25 8.97 -15.59
C ALA A 230 8.68 7.56 -15.35
N GLY A 231 7.80 7.11 -16.24
CA GLY A 231 7.10 5.81 -16.08
C GLY A 231 8.03 4.61 -16.25
N LEU A 232 8.91 4.62 -17.24
CA LEU A 232 9.79 3.49 -17.53
C LEU A 232 10.89 3.35 -16.46
N SER A 233 11.53 4.45 -16.03
CA SER A 233 12.53 4.40 -14.98
C SER A 233 11.93 3.92 -13.64
N PHE A 234 10.71 4.38 -13.33
CA PHE A 234 9.96 3.90 -12.17
C PHE A 234 9.67 2.39 -12.28
N ALA A 235 9.05 1.97 -13.37
CA ALA A 235 8.61 0.59 -13.59
C ALA A 235 9.77 -0.41 -13.59
N VAL A 236 10.87 -0.10 -14.27
CA VAL A 236 12.07 -0.94 -14.31
C VAL A 236 12.65 -1.09 -12.90
N THR A 237 12.79 0.01 -12.18
CA THR A 237 13.32 -0.04 -10.80
C THR A 237 12.36 -0.80 -9.87
N GLN A 238 11.04 -0.58 -9.98
CA GLN A 238 10.02 -1.30 -9.22
C GLN A 238 10.11 -2.81 -9.45
N PHE A 239 10.24 -3.23 -10.70
CA PHE A 239 10.43 -4.64 -11.04
C PHE A 239 11.72 -5.21 -10.42
N PHE A 240 12.87 -4.55 -10.62
CA PHE A 240 14.12 -5.08 -10.11
C PHE A 240 14.16 -5.10 -8.58
N THR A 241 13.71 -4.05 -7.91
CA THR A 241 13.72 -3.99 -6.45
C THR A 241 12.80 -5.05 -5.84
N SER A 242 11.57 -5.18 -6.33
CA SER A 242 10.60 -6.14 -5.81
C SER A 242 10.98 -7.60 -6.07
N ASN A 243 11.64 -7.91 -7.20
CA ASN A 243 12.01 -9.28 -7.57
C ASN A 243 13.37 -9.73 -7.04
N PHE A 244 14.28 -8.82 -6.66
CA PHE A 244 15.66 -9.18 -6.28
C PHE A 244 16.08 -8.67 -4.90
N ILE A 245 15.40 -7.65 -4.34
CA ILE A 245 15.73 -7.07 -3.04
C ILE A 245 14.65 -7.43 -2.01
N GLY A 246 13.42 -7.01 -2.23
CA GLY A 246 12.29 -7.29 -1.34
C GLY A 246 11.13 -6.29 -1.50
N PRO A 247 10.02 -6.50 -0.77
CA PRO A 247 8.83 -5.67 -0.87
C PRO A 247 8.95 -4.30 -0.17
N GLU A 248 9.98 -4.09 0.65
CA GLU A 248 10.09 -2.90 1.50
C GLU A 248 10.56 -1.65 0.75
N LEU A 249 11.34 -1.81 -0.32
CA LEU A 249 12.02 -0.70 -0.99
C LEU A 249 11.50 -0.28 -2.37
N PRO A 250 10.61 -1.01 -3.07
CA PRO A 250 10.28 -0.70 -4.46
C PRO A 250 9.84 0.74 -4.68
N ASP A 251 9.02 1.31 -3.80
CA ASP A 251 8.53 2.68 -3.95
C ASP A 251 9.62 3.71 -3.79
N ILE A 252 10.41 3.62 -2.73
CA ILE A 252 11.47 4.60 -2.45
C ILE A 252 12.51 4.59 -3.57
N THR A 253 12.99 3.40 -3.96
CA THR A 253 14.02 3.27 -5.00
C THR A 253 13.49 3.71 -6.36
N SER A 254 12.27 3.29 -6.73
CA SER A 254 11.65 3.65 -8.01
C SER A 254 11.38 5.14 -8.11
N ALA A 255 10.86 5.74 -7.04
CA ALA A 255 10.60 7.16 -6.97
C ALA A 255 11.89 8.00 -7.08
N LEU A 256 12.93 7.62 -6.34
CA LEU A 256 14.23 8.30 -6.40
C LEU A 256 14.87 8.19 -7.78
N VAL A 257 14.91 6.99 -8.37
CA VAL A 257 15.47 6.79 -9.71
C VAL A 257 14.64 7.55 -10.75
N SER A 258 13.31 7.48 -10.68
CA SER A 258 12.43 8.20 -11.61
C SER A 258 12.60 9.72 -11.48
N LEU A 259 12.66 10.24 -10.25
CA LEU A 259 12.88 11.66 -10.00
C LEU A 259 14.24 12.14 -10.56
N ILE A 260 15.31 11.37 -10.33
CA ILE A 260 16.65 11.68 -10.84
C ILE A 260 16.67 11.62 -12.37
N CYS A 261 16.17 10.52 -12.96
CA CYS A 261 16.16 10.37 -14.41
C CYS A 261 15.35 11.47 -15.10
N LEU A 262 14.15 11.79 -14.58
CA LEU A 262 13.32 12.84 -15.13
C LEU A 262 13.98 14.22 -14.97
N THR A 263 14.54 14.52 -13.79
CA THR A 263 15.24 15.80 -13.54
C THR A 263 16.43 15.99 -14.49
N LEU A 264 17.26 14.96 -14.68
CA LEU A 264 18.40 15.00 -15.61
C LEU A 264 17.93 15.12 -17.06
N PHE A 265 16.87 14.41 -17.43
CA PHE A 265 16.29 14.49 -18.77
C PHE A 265 15.76 15.90 -19.07
N LEU A 266 15.08 16.53 -18.13
CA LEU A 266 14.54 17.89 -18.31
C LEU A 266 15.61 18.98 -18.40
N LYS A 267 16.87 18.71 -18.04
CA LYS A 267 18.00 19.65 -18.30
C LYS A 267 18.40 19.69 -19.77
N VAL A 268 18.19 18.60 -20.51
CA VAL A 268 18.59 18.49 -21.93
C VAL A 268 17.40 18.53 -22.89
N TRP A 269 16.20 18.33 -22.37
CA TRP A 269 14.98 18.30 -23.18
C TRP A 269 13.87 19.13 -22.53
N GLN A 270 13.21 19.95 -23.34
CA GLN A 270 12.04 20.74 -22.95
C GLN A 270 10.94 20.58 -24.03
N PRO A 271 9.65 20.60 -23.69
CA PRO A 271 8.60 20.62 -24.67
C PRO A 271 8.68 21.88 -25.54
N LYS A 272 8.40 21.77 -26.84
CA LYS A 272 8.49 22.88 -27.80
C LYS A 272 7.55 24.05 -27.46
N ARG A 273 6.47 23.79 -26.74
CA ARG A 273 5.50 24.79 -26.26
C ARG A 273 5.22 24.50 -24.80
N SER A 274 5.27 25.55 -23.96
CA SER A 274 4.80 25.44 -22.58
C SER A 274 3.28 25.25 -22.53
N PHE A 275 2.78 24.65 -21.46
CA PHE A 275 1.32 24.48 -21.27
C PHE A 275 0.58 25.83 -21.27
N ALA A 276 1.19 26.89 -20.72
CA ALA A 276 0.64 28.25 -20.73
C ALA A 276 0.50 28.82 -22.15
N GLU A 277 1.48 28.64 -23.03
CA GLU A 277 1.43 29.07 -24.43
C GLU A 277 0.44 28.24 -25.23
N ALA A 278 0.36 26.94 -24.96
CA ALA A 278 -0.57 26.03 -25.61
C ALA A 278 -2.04 26.36 -25.26
N THR A 279 -2.33 26.80 -24.03
CA THR A 279 -3.68 27.22 -23.61
C THR A 279 -4.02 28.62 -24.09
N ALA A 280 -3.06 29.54 -24.20
CA ALA A 280 -3.27 30.89 -24.72
C ALA A 280 -3.59 30.92 -26.24
N SER A 281 -3.07 29.95 -27.02
CA SER A 281 -3.31 29.84 -28.47
C SER A 281 -4.69 29.27 -28.84
N VAL A 282 -5.37 28.62 -27.89
CA VAL A 282 -6.72 28.08 -28.06
C VAL A 282 -7.68 29.08 -27.42
N GLY A 283 -8.35 29.91 -28.24
CA GLY A 283 -9.14 31.06 -27.77
C GLY A 283 -10.08 30.78 -26.59
N ALA A 284 -10.45 31.81 -25.85
CA ALA A 284 -11.16 31.81 -24.55
C ALA A 284 -12.43 30.91 -24.45
N ALA A 285 -13.03 30.53 -25.58
CA ALA A 285 -14.18 29.63 -25.62
C ALA A 285 -13.85 28.15 -25.39
N SER A 286 -12.64 27.68 -25.77
CA SER A 286 -12.21 26.28 -25.54
C SER A 286 -11.45 26.11 -24.22
N VAL A 287 -10.96 27.21 -23.61
CA VAL A 287 -10.40 27.20 -22.24
C VAL A 287 -11.47 26.82 -21.21
N ARG A 288 -12.76 27.04 -21.48
CA ARG A 288 -13.86 26.54 -20.65
C ARG A 288 -14.06 25.02 -20.75
N SER A 289 -13.64 24.37 -21.82
CA SER A 289 -13.75 22.90 -22.00
C SER A 289 -12.50 22.14 -21.55
N VAL A 290 -11.33 22.79 -21.49
CA VAL A 290 -10.08 22.26 -20.91
C VAL A 290 -9.99 22.69 -19.43
N GLY A 291 -11.11 22.85 -18.81
CA GLY A 291 -11.46 23.18 -17.45
C GLY A 291 -10.34 23.43 -16.47
N GLY A 292 -9.98 24.70 -16.29
CA GLY A 292 -9.65 25.16 -14.94
C GLY A 292 -8.37 24.69 -14.28
N PHE A 293 -7.26 24.45 -15.04
CA PHE A 293 -5.96 24.12 -14.41
C PHE A 293 -5.30 25.29 -13.66
N GLY A 294 -5.93 26.48 -13.65
CA GLY A 294 -5.40 27.67 -13.01
C GLY A 294 -4.30 28.35 -13.85
N GLN A 295 -3.85 29.53 -13.40
CA GLN A 295 -2.74 30.22 -14.06
C GLN A 295 -1.40 29.70 -13.53
N PRO A 296 -0.47 29.28 -14.43
CA PRO A 296 0.87 28.86 -14.02
C PRO A 296 1.57 29.96 -13.22
N ARG A 297 2.18 29.60 -12.12
CA ARG A 297 3.09 30.49 -11.40
C ARG A 297 4.53 30.11 -11.80
N THR A 298 5.35 31.11 -12.11
CA THR A 298 6.77 30.90 -12.37
C THR A 298 7.45 30.31 -11.13
N THR A 299 8.20 29.23 -11.32
CA THR A 299 9.00 28.65 -10.27
C THR A 299 10.26 29.50 -10.05
N GLN A 300 10.65 29.67 -8.79
CA GLN A 300 11.93 30.28 -8.47
C GLN A 300 13.02 29.19 -8.40
N PRO A 301 14.25 29.47 -8.84
CA PRO A 301 15.37 28.56 -8.65
C PRO A 301 15.50 28.19 -7.17
N SER A 302 15.87 26.95 -6.90
CA SER A 302 16.11 26.51 -5.51
C SER A 302 17.23 27.37 -4.90
N PRO A 303 17.02 27.94 -3.71
CA PRO A 303 18.05 28.72 -3.04
C PRO A 303 19.18 27.85 -2.45
N TYR A 304 19.06 26.52 -2.55
CA TYR A 304 19.95 25.56 -1.91
C TYR A 304 21.00 25.01 -2.88
N SER A 305 22.21 24.88 -2.38
CA SER A 305 23.33 24.26 -3.09
C SER A 305 23.11 22.73 -3.24
N PHE A 306 23.81 22.12 -4.20
CA PHE A 306 23.78 20.66 -4.38
C PHE A 306 24.16 19.90 -3.10
N GLY A 307 25.13 20.39 -2.33
CA GLY A 307 25.53 19.76 -1.06
C GLY A 307 24.43 19.79 0.00
N GLU A 308 23.69 20.90 0.10
CA GLU A 308 22.54 21.02 1.02
C GLU A 308 21.40 20.09 0.59
N ILE A 309 21.12 20.03 -0.70
CA ILE A 309 20.10 19.11 -1.25
C ILE A 309 20.50 17.65 -0.97
N PHE A 310 21.75 17.26 -1.26
CA PHE A 310 22.23 15.90 -0.99
C PHE A 310 22.16 15.56 0.51
N LYS A 311 22.54 16.50 1.38
CA LYS A 311 22.42 16.33 2.83
C LYS A 311 20.97 16.17 3.27
N ALA A 312 20.03 16.89 2.64
CA ALA A 312 18.61 16.77 2.95
C ALA A 312 18.03 15.40 2.55
N TRP A 313 18.49 14.81 1.45
CA TRP A 313 18.10 13.48 1.01
C TRP A 313 18.80 12.34 1.76
N SER A 314 19.88 12.63 2.51
CA SER A 314 20.69 11.59 3.18
C SER A 314 19.90 10.64 4.09
N PRO A 315 18.86 11.05 4.87
CA PRO A 315 18.08 10.13 5.69
C PRO A 315 17.46 8.99 4.89
N PHE A 316 16.96 9.28 3.70
CA PHE A 316 16.30 8.29 2.84
C PHE A 316 17.30 7.42 2.07
N LEU A 317 18.47 7.96 1.75
CA LEU A 317 19.59 7.17 1.20
C LEU A 317 20.12 6.17 2.24
N ILE A 318 20.27 6.59 3.49
CA ILE A 318 20.67 5.72 4.61
C ILE A 318 19.60 4.65 4.85
N LEU A 319 18.32 5.05 4.85
CA LEU A 319 17.20 4.13 4.94
C LEU A 319 17.28 3.04 3.88
N THR A 320 17.43 3.45 2.61
CA THR A 320 17.54 2.52 1.48
C THR A 320 18.72 1.56 1.65
N ALA A 321 19.89 2.08 2.05
CA ALA A 321 21.08 1.26 2.26
C ALA A 321 20.89 0.23 3.40
N LEU A 322 20.41 0.67 4.57
CA LEU A 322 20.23 -0.22 5.71
C LEU A 322 19.13 -1.26 5.48
N VAL A 323 17.97 -0.86 4.94
CA VAL A 323 16.92 -1.83 4.63
C VAL A 323 17.39 -2.84 3.59
N THR A 324 18.17 -2.40 2.57
CA THR A 324 18.79 -3.34 1.62
C THR A 324 19.68 -4.35 2.34
N ILE A 325 20.55 -3.90 3.28
CA ILE A 325 21.41 -4.80 4.05
C ILE A 325 20.57 -5.83 4.82
N TRP A 326 19.47 -5.39 5.48
CA TRP A 326 18.56 -6.26 6.23
C TRP A 326 17.84 -7.30 5.36
N THR A 327 17.65 -7.02 4.07
CA THR A 327 17.00 -7.96 3.12
C THR A 327 17.98 -8.97 2.50
N LEU A 328 19.30 -8.73 2.58
CA LEU A 328 20.31 -9.62 2.01
C LEU A 328 20.27 -11.02 2.64
N LYS A 329 20.42 -12.05 1.80
CA LYS A 329 20.47 -13.45 2.24
C LYS A 329 21.51 -13.72 3.34
N PRO A 330 22.76 -13.20 3.27
CA PRO A 330 23.75 -13.40 4.34
C PRO A 330 23.29 -12.80 5.69
N PHE A 331 22.67 -11.62 5.69
CA PHE A 331 22.16 -11.01 6.90
C PHE A 331 21.01 -11.83 7.49
N LYS A 332 20.02 -12.22 6.69
CA LYS A 332 18.89 -13.07 7.12
C LYS A 332 19.37 -14.42 7.66
N ALA A 333 20.40 -15.01 7.05
CA ALA A 333 20.97 -16.29 7.48
C ALA A 333 21.57 -16.25 8.89
N MET A 334 22.06 -15.10 9.36
CA MET A 334 22.56 -14.94 10.73
C MET A 334 21.47 -15.18 11.79
N PHE A 335 20.21 -14.89 11.47
CA PHE A 335 19.06 -15.02 12.36
C PHE A 335 18.21 -16.27 12.08
N ALA A 336 18.56 -17.05 11.08
CA ALA A 336 17.92 -18.34 10.81
C ALA A 336 18.38 -19.41 11.81
N ALA A 337 17.65 -20.53 11.89
CA ALA A 337 18.02 -21.65 12.74
C ALA A 337 19.46 -22.11 12.44
N GLY A 338 20.30 -22.16 13.47
CA GLY A 338 21.74 -22.46 13.36
C GLY A 338 22.63 -21.25 13.02
N GLY A 339 22.07 -20.08 12.77
CA GLY A 339 22.82 -18.83 12.54
C GLY A 339 23.42 -18.25 13.83
N SER A 340 24.47 -17.44 13.69
CA SER A 340 25.25 -16.85 14.81
C SER A 340 24.42 -15.94 15.74
N MET A 341 23.33 -15.35 15.25
CA MET A 341 22.46 -14.44 16.00
C MET A 341 21.06 -15.02 16.23
N TYR A 342 20.87 -16.32 16.06
CA TYR A 342 19.57 -16.97 16.27
C TYR A 342 19.05 -16.81 17.71
N SER A 343 19.92 -16.64 18.70
CA SER A 343 19.55 -16.38 20.10
C SER A 343 18.73 -15.10 20.32
N TRP A 344 18.71 -14.19 19.34
CA TRP A 344 17.90 -12.95 19.34
C TRP A 344 16.54 -13.13 18.65
N VAL A 345 16.19 -14.36 18.25
CA VAL A 345 14.90 -14.70 17.66
C VAL A 345 14.11 -15.52 18.66
N PHE A 346 13.00 -14.98 19.13
CA PHE A 346 12.14 -15.63 20.11
C PHE A 346 10.87 -16.13 19.41
N ASN A 347 10.60 -17.43 19.54
CA ASN A 347 9.41 -18.05 18.98
C ASN A 347 8.49 -18.51 20.11
N PHE A 348 7.27 -18.02 20.12
CA PHE A 348 6.26 -18.32 21.12
C PHE A 348 5.11 -19.08 20.48
N ALA A 349 4.97 -20.38 20.76
CA ALA A 349 3.78 -21.13 20.41
C ALA A 349 2.57 -20.55 21.16
N ILE A 350 1.51 -20.23 20.42
CA ILE A 350 0.31 -19.62 21.00
C ILE A 350 -0.49 -20.71 21.74
N PRO A 351 -0.65 -20.57 23.06
CA PRO A 351 -1.44 -21.52 23.85
C PRO A 351 -2.87 -21.62 23.31
N HIS A 352 -3.45 -22.81 23.39
CA HIS A 352 -4.79 -23.14 22.90
C HIS A 352 -5.01 -22.95 21.38
N LEU A 353 -3.96 -22.73 20.58
CA LEU A 353 -4.11 -22.52 19.14
C LEU A 353 -3.10 -23.32 18.31
N ASP A 354 -1.80 -23.31 18.72
CA ASP A 354 -0.74 -23.92 17.92
C ASP A 354 -0.95 -25.43 17.74
N GLN A 355 -1.01 -25.87 16.46
CA GLN A 355 -1.25 -27.26 16.04
C GLN A 355 -2.60 -27.86 16.52
N LEU A 356 -3.52 -27.08 17.08
CA LEU A 356 -4.78 -27.55 17.61
C LEU A 356 -5.96 -27.37 16.67
N VAL A 357 -5.86 -26.43 15.71
CA VAL A 357 -6.85 -26.21 14.65
C VAL A 357 -6.47 -27.02 13.43
N ILE A 358 -7.37 -27.86 12.94
CA ILE A 358 -7.13 -28.80 11.83
C ILE A 358 -7.95 -28.35 10.61
N LYS A 359 -7.29 -28.09 9.50
CA LYS A 359 -7.93 -27.95 8.18
C LYS A 359 -8.32 -29.34 7.65
N THR A 360 -9.46 -29.43 6.98
CA THR A 360 -10.01 -30.67 6.44
C THR A 360 -10.41 -30.52 4.97
N ALA A 361 -10.84 -31.62 4.35
CA ALA A 361 -11.42 -31.56 3.00
C ALA A 361 -12.67 -30.65 2.98
N PRO A 362 -12.96 -29.95 1.89
CA PRO A 362 -12.26 -29.94 0.60
C PRO A 362 -11.09 -28.93 0.52
N ILE A 363 -10.77 -28.21 1.60
CA ILE A 363 -9.72 -27.17 1.59
C ILE A 363 -8.32 -27.77 1.46
N VAL A 364 -8.09 -28.90 2.10
CA VAL A 364 -6.85 -29.69 2.02
C VAL A 364 -7.19 -31.16 1.75
N ALA A 365 -6.31 -31.85 1.04
CA ALA A 365 -6.52 -33.27 0.69
C ALA A 365 -6.45 -34.18 1.92
N ALA A 366 -5.58 -33.86 2.88
CA ALA A 366 -5.45 -34.59 4.14
C ALA A 366 -5.55 -33.61 5.32
N PRO A 367 -6.13 -34.03 6.47
CA PRO A 367 -6.22 -33.20 7.65
C PRO A 367 -4.84 -32.63 8.03
N THR A 368 -4.75 -31.29 8.12
CA THR A 368 -3.48 -30.60 8.36
C THR A 368 -3.64 -29.63 9.51
N ALA A 369 -2.77 -29.76 10.52
CA ALA A 369 -2.75 -28.85 11.66
C ALA A 369 -2.20 -27.47 11.26
N ILE A 370 -2.80 -26.39 11.76
CA ILE A 370 -2.37 -25.04 11.49
C ILE A 370 -1.37 -24.59 12.56
N PRO A 371 -0.14 -24.20 12.18
CA PRO A 371 0.80 -23.66 13.14
C PRO A 371 0.38 -22.27 13.62
N ALA A 372 0.64 -21.97 14.89
CA ALA A 372 0.39 -20.65 15.48
C ALA A 372 1.57 -20.27 16.39
N VAL A 373 2.67 -19.82 15.77
CA VAL A 373 3.91 -19.45 16.45
C VAL A 373 4.19 -17.96 16.21
N PHE A 374 4.16 -17.16 17.27
CA PHE A 374 4.51 -15.75 17.22
C PHE A 374 6.02 -15.59 17.26
N LYS A 375 6.58 -14.92 16.26
CA LYS A 375 8.00 -14.63 16.15
C LYS A 375 8.29 -13.20 16.59
N LEU A 376 9.12 -13.05 17.63
CA LEU A 376 9.65 -11.76 18.08
C LEU A 376 11.15 -11.72 17.75
N ASP A 377 11.53 -10.86 16.81
CA ASP A 377 12.89 -10.73 16.30
C ASP A 377 13.38 -9.27 16.35
N PRO A 378 13.75 -8.74 17.52
CA PRO A 378 14.00 -7.32 17.74
C PRO A 378 15.09 -6.72 16.82
N ILE A 379 16.08 -7.52 16.43
CA ILE A 379 17.22 -7.04 15.64
C ILE A 379 16.95 -7.21 14.14
N SER A 380 16.43 -8.37 13.72
CA SER A 380 16.25 -8.70 12.29
C SER A 380 15.00 -8.08 11.68
N ALA A 381 14.09 -7.52 12.50
CA ALA A 381 12.90 -6.85 11.99
C ALA A 381 13.25 -5.61 11.16
N THR A 382 12.56 -5.42 10.03
CA THR A 382 12.73 -4.26 9.13
C THR A 382 12.56 -2.93 9.86
N GLY A 383 11.61 -2.82 10.79
CA GLY A 383 11.42 -1.62 11.61
C GLY A 383 12.66 -1.20 12.39
N THR A 384 13.50 -2.14 12.77
CA THR A 384 14.77 -1.87 13.48
C THR A 384 15.81 -1.27 12.53
N ALA A 385 15.90 -1.73 11.28
CA ALA A 385 16.73 -1.10 10.25
C ALA A 385 16.32 0.37 10.02
N ILE A 386 15.01 0.63 9.95
CA ILE A 386 14.45 1.97 9.78
C ILE A 386 14.78 2.84 11.00
N PHE A 387 14.65 2.29 12.19
CA PHE A 387 14.96 3.00 13.44
C PHE A 387 16.45 3.36 13.52
N PHE A 388 17.34 2.44 13.15
CA PHE A 388 18.77 2.75 13.04
C PHE A 388 19.07 3.81 11.97
N SER A 389 18.35 3.79 10.85
CA SER A 389 18.44 4.84 9.84
C SER A 389 18.09 6.21 10.43
N ALA A 390 17.06 6.27 11.28
CA ALA A 390 16.68 7.50 11.96
C ALA A 390 17.77 7.98 12.95
N LEU A 391 18.37 7.08 13.73
CA LEU A 391 19.46 7.41 14.67
C LEU A 391 20.70 7.93 13.93
N ILE A 392 21.13 7.26 12.85
CA ILE A 392 22.26 7.70 12.03
C ILE A 392 21.95 9.07 11.38
N SER A 393 20.73 9.25 10.89
CA SER A 393 20.29 10.53 10.33
C SER A 393 20.34 11.67 11.35
N MET A 394 19.97 11.40 12.61
CA MET A 394 20.10 12.38 13.69
C MET A 394 21.57 12.83 13.88
N LEU A 395 22.52 11.89 13.78
CA LEU A 395 23.96 12.21 13.92
C LEU A 395 24.44 13.06 12.73
N ILE A 396 24.10 12.68 11.50
CA ILE A 396 24.51 13.38 10.26
C ILE A 396 23.90 14.77 10.18
N LEU A 397 22.62 14.89 10.53
CA LEU A 397 21.89 16.16 10.51
C LEU A 397 22.14 17.01 11.77
N LYS A 398 22.91 16.48 12.73
CA LYS A 398 23.20 17.14 14.02
C LYS A 398 21.92 17.49 14.79
N ILE A 399 20.92 16.61 14.77
CA ILE A 399 19.67 16.79 15.52
C ILE A 399 19.94 16.50 17.00
N ASN A 400 19.53 17.41 17.87
CA ASN A 400 19.69 17.24 19.32
C ASN A 400 18.92 15.99 19.80
N PHE A 401 19.55 15.19 20.65
CA PHE A 401 18.95 13.97 21.21
C PHE A 401 17.60 14.21 21.92
N LYS A 402 17.45 15.36 22.60
CA LYS A 402 16.19 15.76 23.23
C LYS A 402 15.07 15.92 22.20
N ILE A 403 15.39 16.51 21.02
CA ILE A 403 14.43 16.62 19.92
C ILE A 403 14.05 15.22 19.40
N GLY A 404 15.03 14.32 19.26
CA GLY A 404 14.80 12.95 18.85
C GLY A 404 13.82 12.21 19.77
N ILE A 405 14.08 12.23 21.10
CA ILE A 405 13.19 11.59 22.07
C ILE A 405 11.79 12.21 22.06
N THR A 406 11.69 13.53 22.00
CA THR A 406 10.38 14.22 21.94
C THR A 406 9.63 13.81 20.69
N THR A 407 10.30 13.78 19.53
CA THR A 407 9.70 13.37 18.25
C THR A 407 9.23 11.91 18.29
N LEU A 408 10.00 11.02 18.90
CA LEU A 408 9.61 9.61 19.04
C LEU A 408 8.36 9.47 19.94
N LYS A 409 8.30 10.18 21.08
CA LYS A 409 7.12 10.21 21.94
C LYS A 409 5.89 10.74 21.23
N GLU A 410 6.02 11.85 20.50
CA GLU A 410 4.94 12.41 19.69
C GLU A 410 4.47 11.42 18.61
N THR A 411 5.39 10.69 18.00
CA THR A 411 5.09 9.67 16.99
C THR A 411 4.25 8.55 17.59
N PHE A 412 4.63 8.00 18.74
CA PHE A 412 3.83 6.99 19.43
C PHE A 412 2.45 7.51 19.82
N PHE A 413 2.36 8.74 20.32
CA PHE A 413 1.10 9.34 20.74
C PHE A 413 0.14 9.55 19.55
N GLU A 414 0.64 10.03 18.42
CA GLU A 414 -0.17 10.23 17.21
C GLU A 414 -0.62 8.90 16.58
N LEU A 415 0.27 7.91 16.59
CA LEU A 415 0.00 6.62 15.95
C LEU A 415 -0.79 5.64 16.84
N ARG A 416 -1.10 5.96 18.09
CA ARG A 416 -1.81 5.05 19.01
C ARG A 416 -3.11 4.48 18.43
N TRP A 417 -3.90 5.31 17.77
CA TRP A 417 -5.17 4.88 17.16
C TRP A 417 -4.98 4.10 15.87
N PRO A 418 -4.14 4.52 14.91
CA PRO A 418 -3.74 3.67 13.79
C PRO A 418 -3.18 2.30 14.20
N ILE A 419 -2.30 2.25 15.20
CA ILE A 419 -1.74 0.99 15.71
C ILE A 419 -2.84 0.10 16.26
N LEU A 420 -3.74 0.65 17.09
CA LEU A 420 -4.89 -0.10 17.61
C LEU A 420 -5.78 -0.61 16.48
N SER A 421 -6.08 0.21 15.48
CA SER A 421 -6.88 -0.21 14.31
C SER A 421 -6.26 -1.38 13.57
N ILE A 422 -4.95 -1.35 13.30
CA ILE A 422 -4.24 -2.42 12.61
C ILE A 422 -4.26 -3.70 13.46
N GLY A 423 -4.00 -3.59 14.76
CA GLY A 423 -4.10 -4.72 15.68
C GLY A 423 -5.48 -5.39 15.65
N MET A 424 -6.57 -4.59 15.70
CA MET A 424 -7.95 -5.11 15.64
C MET A 424 -8.29 -5.76 14.30
N VAL A 425 -7.85 -5.16 13.17
CA VAL A 425 -8.09 -5.73 11.83
C VAL A 425 -7.34 -7.05 11.64
N LEU A 426 -6.09 -7.15 12.11
CA LEU A 426 -5.35 -8.41 12.07
C LEU A 426 -5.92 -9.47 13.03
N ALA A 427 -6.35 -9.06 14.22
CA ALA A 427 -7.08 -9.97 15.13
C ALA A 427 -8.32 -10.55 14.44
N PHE A 428 -9.12 -9.70 13.79
CA PHE A 428 -10.27 -10.12 12.99
C PHE A 428 -9.87 -11.09 11.86
N ALA A 429 -8.82 -10.77 11.08
CA ALA A 429 -8.35 -11.63 9.99
C ALA A 429 -7.93 -13.02 10.50
N PHE A 430 -7.22 -13.08 11.64
CA PHE A 430 -6.79 -14.34 12.22
C PHE A 430 -7.99 -15.16 12.74
N VAL A 431 -8.95 -14.54 13.42
CA VAL A 431 -10.20 -15.23 13.82
C VAL A 431 -10.91 -15.81 12.60
N THR A 432 -11.04 -15.06 11.51
CA THR A 432 -11.69 -15.49 10.27
C THR A 432 -10.95 -16.68 9.62
N ASN A 433 -9.63 -16.67 9.66
CA ASN A 433 -8.81 -17.75 9.09
C ASN A 433 -8.85 -19.02 9.95
N TYR A 434 -8.68 -18.88 11.26
CA TYR A 434 -8.65 -20.05 12.15
C TYR A 434 -10.04 -20.68 12.35
N SER A 435 -11.12 -19.90 12.26
CA SER A 435 -12.50 -20.42 12.37
C SER A 435 -13.00 -21.15 11.12
N GLY A 436 -12.32 -21.02 9.97
CA GLY A 436 -12.78 -21.57 8.70
C GLY A 436 -13.72 -20.64 7.91
N MET A 437 -14.09 -19.47 8.44
CA MET A 437 -14.93 -18.48 7.74
C MET A 437 -14.34 -18.07 6.38
N SER A 438 -13.03 -17.75 6.33
CA SER A 438 -12.34 -17.44 5.08
C SER A 438 -12.41 -18.59 4.07
N SER A 439 -12.19 -19.81 4.53
CA SER A 439 -12.26 -21.01 3.69
C SER A 439 -13.67 -21.27 3.13
N THR A 440 -14.70 -21.04 3.95
CA THR A 440 -16.10 -21.16 3.54
C THR A 440 -16.45 -20.17 2.42
N MET A 441 -16.05 -18.92 2.58
CA MET A 441 -16.23 -17.89 1.53
C MET A 441 -15.45 -18.21 0.26
N ALA A 442 -14.21 -18.73 0.40
CA ALA A 442 -13.39 -19.13 -0.73
C ALA A 442 -14.03 -20.25 -1.56
N LEU A 443 -14.68 -21.23 -0.92
CA LEU A 443 -15.41 -22.31 -1.61
C LEU A 443 -16.57 -21.76 -2.45
N VAL A 444 -17.28 -20.73 -1.98
CA VAL A 444 -18.34 -20.07 -2.77
C VAL A 444 -17.73 -19.33 -3.96
N LEU A 445 -16.65 -18.59 -3.76
CA LEU A 445 -15.97 -17.86 -4.85
C LEU A 445 -15.33 -18.81 -5.88
N ALA A 446 -14.84 -19.96 -5.45
CA ALA A 446 -14.32 -20.99 -6.34
C ALA A 446 -15.35 -21.49 -7.37
N ALA A 447 -16.66 -21.37 -7.08
CA ALA A 447 -17.71 -21.70 -8.03
C ALA A 447 -17.71 -20.80 -9.29
N THR A 448 -17.06 -19.63 -9.27
CA THR A 448 -16.87 -18.79 -10.46
C THR A 448 -15.83 -19.37 -11.44
N GLY A 449 -15.05 -20.35 -11.01
CA GLY A 449 -14.13 -21.12 -11.83
C GLY A 449 -13.07 -20.27 -12.54
N ALA A 450 -12.85 -20.53 -13.83
CA ALA A 450 -11.81 -19.89 -14.65
C ALA A 450 -11.96 -18.36 -14.81
N ALA A 451 -13.11 -17.77 -14.51
CA ALA A 451 -13.31 -16.32 -14.56
C ALA A 451 -12.79 -15.61 -13.30
N PHE A 452 -12.55 -16.32 -12.21
CA PHE A 452 -12.16 -15.71 -10.94
C PHE A 452 -10.89 -14.85 -11.01
N PRO A 453 -9.81 -15.21 -11.73
CA PRO A 453 -8.62 -14.37 -11.84
C PRO A 453 -8.90 -12.94 -12.36
N PHE A 454 -9.92 -12.77 -13.20
CA PHE A 454 -10.35 -11.43 -13.61
C PHE A 454 -11.02 -10.65 -12.46
N PHE A 455 -11.84 -11.32 -11.65
CA PHE A 455 -12.57 -10.69 -10.54
C PHE A 455 -11.74 -10.55 -9.27
N SER A 456 -10.67 -11.33 -9.14
CA SER A 456 -9.78 -11.32 -7.96
C SER A 456 -9.30 -9.91 -7.57
N PRO A 457 -8.77 -9.06 -8.46
CA PRO A 457 -8.36 -7.71 -8.12
C PRO A 457 -9.51 -6.82 -7.63
N PHE A 458 -10.75 -7.07 -8.03
CA PHE A 458 -11.90 -6.29 -7.59
C PHE A 458 -12.24 -6.52 -6.11
N LEU A 459 -11.86 -7.66 -5.53
CA LEU A 459 -11.96 -7.85 -4.07
C LEU A 459 -11.00 -6.92 -3.34
N GLY A 460 -9.75 -6.83 -3.81
CA GLY A 460 -8.77 -5.88 -3.30
C GLY A 460 -9.23 -4.44 -3.48
N TRP A 461 -9.71 -4.10 -4.68
CA TRP A 461 -10.29 -2.80 -5.00
C TRP A 461 -11.41 -2.41 -4.04
N LEU A 462 -12.38 -3.31 -3.81
CA LEU A 462 -13.49 -3.10 -2.87
C LEU A 462 -12.96 -2.93 -1.44
N GLY A 463 -12.01 -3.77 -1.03
CA GLY A 463 -11.40 -3.71 0.29
C GLY A 463 -10.75 -2.35 0.57
N VAL A 464 -9.96 -1.84 -0.36
CA VAL A 464 -9.31 -0.52 -0.21
C VAL A 464 -10.30 0.63 -0.37
N PHE A 465 -11.24 0.53 -1.30
CA PHE A 465 -12.31 1.53 -1.41
C PHE A 465 -12.99 1.77 -0.07
N LEU A 466 -13.34 0.71 0.63
CA LEU A 466 -14.13 0.79 1.87
C LEU A 466 -13.26 1.11 3.10
N THR A 467 -12.04 0.59 3.16
CA THR A 467 -11.15 0.77 4.32
C THR A 467 -10.20 1.96 4.20
N GLY A 468 -9.93 2.41 2.98
CA GLY A 468 -8.88 3.40 2.68
C GLY A 468 -7.44 2.86 2.80
N SER A 469 -7.27 1.55 3.03
CA SER A 469 -5.99 0.93 3.37
C SER A 469 -5.78 -0.38 2.64
N ASP A 470 -4.72 -0.45 1.81
CA ASP A 470 -4.34 -1.70 1.13
C ASP A 470 -3.86 -2.76 2.13
N THR A 471 -3.21 -2.33 3.22
CA THR A 471 -2.87 -3.21 4.35
C THR A 471 -4.10 -3.90 4.93
N SER A 472 -5.17 -3.16 5.20
CA SER A 472 -6.43 -3.71 5.72
C SER A 472 -7.12 -4.63 4.71
N SER A 473 -7.13 -4.25 3.43
CA SER A 473 -7.67 -5.08 2.35
C SER A 473 -6.94 -6.42 2.24
N ASN A 474 -5.61 -6.40 2.31
CA ASN A 474 -4.79 -7.61 2.28
C ASN A 474 -5.00 -8.48 3.53
N ALA A 475 -5.14 -7.87 4.71
CA ALA A 475 -5.48 -8.60 5.93
C ALA A 475 -6.82 -9.35 5.80
N LEU A 476 -7.82 -8.71 5.18
CA LEU A 476 -9.17 -9.26 5.02
C LEU A 476 -9.26 -10.36 3.97
N PHE A 477 -8.63 -10.15 2.81
CA PHE A 477 -8.91 -10.96 1.62
C PHE A 477 -7.77 -11.85 1.14
N SER A 478 -6.51 -11.64 1.55
CA SER A 478 -5.39 -12.42 1.02
C SER A 478 -5.52 -13.93 1.28
N SER A 479 -5.97 -14.34 2.47
CA SER A 479 -6.19 -15.76 2.78
C SER A 479 -7.34 -16.35 1.96
N LEU A 480 -8.40 -15.58 1.74
CA LEU A 480 -9.51 -15.96 0.87
C LEU A 480 -9.04 -16.12 -0.59
N GLN A 481 -8.21 -15.19 -1.08
CA GLN A 481 -7.61 -15.27 -2.42
C GLN A 481 -6.75 -16.52 -2.60
N ALA A 482 -5.85 -16.79 -1.63
CA ALA A 482 -4.98 -17.97 -1.67
C ALA A 482 -5.79 -19.27 -1.66
N THR A 483 -6.79 -19.36 -0.78
CA THR A 483 -7.66 -20.53 -0.69
C THR A 483 -8.47 -20.74 -1.96
N THR A 484 -9.04 -19.68 -2.53
CA THR A 484 -9.78 -19.76 -3.81
C THR A 484 -8.86 -20.20 -4.94
N ALA A 485 -7.62 -19.68 -5.01
CA ALA A 485 -6.63 -20.07 -6.01
C ALA A 485 -6.37 -21.58 -6.00
N HIS A 486 -6.17 -22.16 -4.81
CA HIS A 486 -5.99 -23.61 -4.66
C HIS A 486 -7.21 -24.39 -5.14
N GLN A 487 -8.43 -23.93 -4.86
CA GLN A 487 -9.67 -24.61 -5.25
C GLN A 487 -9.89 -24.59 -6.77
N ILE A 488 -9.49 -23.54 -7.48
CA ILE A 488 -9.63 -23.43 -8.94
C ILE A 488 -8.38 -23.86 -9.72
N GLY A 489 -7.32 -24.31 -9.04
CA GLY A 489 -6.08 -24.77 -9.66
C GLY A 489 -5.23 -23.65 -10.28
N VAL A 490 -5.29 -22.43 -9.75
CA VAL A 490 -4.49 -21.27 -10.18
C VAL A 490 -3.41 -20.97 -9.12
N ASN A 491 -2.33 -20.33 -9.54
CA ASN A 491 -1.24 -19.94 -8.65
C ASN A 491 -1.75 -19.00 -7.53
N ASP A 492 -1.52 -19.35 -6.29
CA ASP A 492 -1.99 -18.63 -5.10
C ASP A 492 -1.25 -17.29 -4.93
N VAL A 493 0.06 -17.25 -5.20
CA VAL A 493 0.86 -16.01 -5.16
C VAL A 493 0.31 -14.99 -6.14
N LEU A 494 -0.16 -15.44 -7.33
CA LEU A 494 -0.78 -14.56 -8.32
C LEU A 494 -2.03 -13.87 -7.77
N LEU A 495 -2.97 -14.63 -7.20
CA LEU A 495 -4.23 -14.06 -6.74
C LEU A 495 -4.07 -13.21 -5.47
N VAL A 496 -3.15 -13.58 -4.59
CA VAL A 496 -2.79 -12.74 -3.43
C VAL A 496 -2.13 -11.43 -3.88
N ALA A 497 -1.23 -11.47 -4.85
CA ALA A 497 -0.65 -10.26 -5.44
C ALA A 497 -1.71 -9.43 -6.18
N ALA A 498 -2.67 -10.07 -6.85
CA ALA A 498 -3.78 -9.39 -7.52
C ALA A 498 -4.70 -8.66 -6.53
N ASN A 499 -4.84 -9.14 -5.30
CA ASN A 499 -5.58 -8.42 -4.26
C ASN A 499 -4.96 -7.04 -4.00
N THR A 500 -3.66 -6.98 -3.75
CA THR A 500 -2.96 -5.70 -3.53
C THR A 500 -2.90 -4.86 -4.81
N SER A 501 -2.64 -5.45 -5.98
CA SER A 501 -2.59 -4.73 -7.25
C SER A 501 -3.96 -4.16 -7.67
N GLY A 502 -5.04 -4.82 -7.30
CA GLY A 502 -6.40 -4.29 -7.44
C GLY A 502 -6.70 -3.23 -6.38
N GLY A 503 -6.23 -3.45 -5.16
CA GLY A 503 -6.37 -2.55 -4.03
C GLY A 503 -5.86 -1.15 -4.31
N VAL A 504 -4.69 -1.02 -4.95
CA VAL A 504 -4.11 0.29 -5.30
C VAL A 504 -5.06 1.17 -6.12
N THR A 505 -5.88 0.55 -6.98
CA THR A 505 -6.85 1.28 -7.81
C THR A 505 -8.09 1.72 -7.02
N GLY A 506 -8.41 1.05 -5.91
CA GLY A 506 -9.50 1.42 -4.99
C GLY A 506 -9.15 2.62 -4.11
N LYS A 507 -7.87 2.86 -3.84
CA LYS A 507 -7.43 3.94 -2.95
C LYS A 507 -7.82 5.33 -3.45
N MET A 508 -7.82 5.56 -4.76
CA MET A 508 -8.18 6.86 -5.35
C MET A 508 -9.64 7.28 -5.14
N ILE A 509 -10.51 6.34 -4.79
CA ILE A 509 -11.94 6.60 -4.51
C ILE A 509 -12.32 6.37 -3.06
N SER A 510 -11.38 5.96 -2.20
CA SER A 510 -11.70 5.70 -0.80
C SER A 510 -12.13 6.99 -0.09
N PRO A 511 -13.21 6.95 0.72
CA PRO A 511 -13.68 8.13 1.45
C PRO A 511 -12.59 8.78 2.30
N GLN A 512 -11.69 7.98 2.88
CA GLN A 512 -10.56 8.48 3.67
C GLN A 512 -9.58 9.29 2.81
N SER A 513 -9.14 8.75 1.66
CA SER A 513 -8.19 9.43 0.78
C SER A 513 -8.79 10.70 0.18
N ILE A 514 -10.08 10.65 -0.19
CA ILE A 514 -10.84 11.80 -0.70
C ILE A 514 -10.95 12.89 0.36
N ALA A 515 -11.32 12.54 1.61
CA ALA A 515 -11.42 13.51 2.70
C ALA A 515 -10.08 14.20 2.98
N VAL A 516 -8.97 13.44 2.99
CA VAL A 516 -7.63 13.97 3.19
C VAL A 516 -7.23 14.90 2.03
N ALA A 517 -7.49 14.51 0.79
CA ALA A 517 -7.21 15.33 -0.39
C ALA A 517 -8.04 16.62 -0.39
N CYS A 518 -9.33 16.55 -0.07
CA CYS A 518 -10.22 17.71 0.04
C CYS A 518 -9.76 18.67 1.14
N ALA A 519 -9.39 18.17 2.31
CA ALA A 519 -8.88 19.00 3.41
C ALA A 519 -7.60 19.73 3.01
N ALA A 520 -6.67 19.06 2.33
CA ALA A 520 -5.39 19.64 1.92
C ALA A 520 -5.51 20.68 0.80
N THR A 521 -6.57 20.61 -0.01
CA THR A 521 -6.79 21.50 -1.17
C THR A 521 -7.89 22.53 -0.96
N GLY A 522 -8.48 22.60 0.24
CA GLY A 522 -9.56 23.55 0.53
C GLY A 522 -10.91 23.18 -0.10
N LEU A 523 -11.11 21.90 -0.46
CA LEU A 523 -12.35 21.37 -1.07
C LEU A 523 -13.28 20.70 -0.04
N VAL A 524 -13.19 21.07 1.22
CA VAL A 524 -14.07 20.52 2.27
C VAL A 524 -15.53 20.73 1.88
N GLY A 525 -16.34 19.65 1.91
CA GLY A 525 -17.74 19.64 1.46
C GLY A 525 -17.93 19.34 -0.04
N LYS A 526 -16.85 19.14 -0.81
CA LYS A 526 -16.90 18.78 -2.25
C LYS A 526 -16.36 17.36 -2.51
N GLU A 527 -16.39 16.50 -1.48
CA GLU A 527 -15.91 15.13 -1.56
C GLU A 527 -16.61 14.34 -2.66
N SER A 528 -17.90 14.60 -2.89
CA SER A 528 -18.69 13.96 -3.95
C SER A 528 -18.19 14.31 -5.36
N ASP A 529 -17.72 15.54 -5.58
CA ASP A 529 -17.19 15.96 -6.88
C ASP A 529 -15.86 15.25 -7.17
N LEU A 530 -14.99 15.16 -6.16
CA LEU A 530 -13.72 14.45 -6.28
C LEU A 530 -13.94 12.95 -6.47
N PHE A 531 -14.90 12.35 -5.75
CA PHE A 531 -15.29 10.95 -5.94
C PHE A 531 -15.75 10.67 -7.39
N ARG A 532 -16.66 11.51 -7.92
CA ARG A 532 -17.13 11.36 -9.31
C ARG A 532 -16.01 11.54 -10.32
N PHE A 533 -15.08 12.43 -10.05
CA PHE A 533 -13.91 12.66 -10.89
C PHE A 533 -13.03 11.39 -10.99
N THR A 534 -12.74 10.74 -9.84
CA THR A 534 -11.81 9.60 -9.77
C THR A 534 -12.46 8.25 -10.07
N LEU A 535 -13.77 8.07 -9.85
CA LEU A 535 -14.47 6.77 -9.95
C LEU A 535 -14.27 6.08 -11.30
N LYS A 536 -14.46 6.80 -12.40
CA LYS A 536 -14.29 6.21 -13.75
C LYS A 536 -12.86 5.73 -14.01
N HIS A 537 -11.88 6.44 -13.47
CA HIS A 537 -10.47 6.08 -13.59
C HIS A 537 -10.14 4.87 -12.73
N SER A 538 -10.67 4.83 -11.51
CA SER A 538 -10.54 3.70 -10.59
C SER A 538 -11.06 2.40 -11.20
N LEU A 539 -12.27 2.41 -11.75
CA LEU A 539 -12.86 1.25 -12.43
C LEU A 539 -12.08 0.85 -13.69
N PHE A 540 -11.61 1.82 -14.46
CA PHE A 540 -10.79 1.57 -15.64
C PHE A 540 -9.48 0.86 -15.27
N PHE A 541 -8.75 1.37 -14.27
CA PHE A 541 -7.51 0.75 -13.81
C PHE A 541 -7.75 -0.64 -13.17
N ALA A 542 -8.81 -0.79 -12.36
CA ALA A 542 -9.19 -2.09 -11.79
C ALA A 542 -9.45 -3.14 -12.89
N THR A 543 -10.12 -2.73 -13.98
CA THR A 543 -10.37 -3.60 -15.14
C THR A 543 -9.07 -4.00 -15.82
N ILE A 544 -8.12 -3.07 -16.01
CA ILE A 544 -6.79 -3.37 -16.55
C ILE A 544 -6.07 -4.40 -15.67
N VAL A 545 -6.06 -4.22 -14.35
CA VAL A 545 -5.45 -5.19 -13.43
C VAL A 545 -6.14 -6.55 -13.53
N GLY A 546 -7.47 -6.58 -13.65
CA GLY A 546 -8.24 -7.82 -13.87
C GLY A 546 -7.83 -8.54 -15.14
N LEU A 547 -7.66 -7.81 -16.26
CA LEU A 547 -7.20 -8.37 -17.53
C LEU A 547 -5.74 -8.88 -17.45
N ILE A 548 -4.85 -8.13 -16.78
CA ILE A 548 -3.47 -8.56 -16.55
C ILE A 548 -3.45 -9.85 -15.73
N THR A 549 -4.19 -9.92 -14.63
CA THR A 549 -4.26 -11.09 -13.76
C THR A 549 -4.81 -12.31 -14.50
N LEU A 550 -5.87 -12.14 -15.28
CA LEU A 550 -6.43 -13.19 -16.13
C LEU A 550 -5.41 -13.68 -17.16
N ALA A 551 -4.71 -12.76 -17.81
CA ALA A 551 -3.70 -13.08 -18.81
C ALA A 551 -2.51 -13.84 -18.19
N GLN A 552 -2.05 -13.43 -17.00
CA GLN A 552 -0.99 -14.13 -16.26
C GLN A 552 -1.43 -15.52 -15.78
N ALA A 553 -2.70 -15.68 -15.40
CA ALA A 553 -3.20 -16.98 -14.96
C ALA A 553 -3.17 -18.05 -16.07
N TYR A 554 -3.43 -17.66 -17.34
CA TYR A 554 -3.66 -18.64 -18.40
C TYR A 554 -2.75 -18.51 -19.62
N TRP A 555 -2.28 -17.31 -19.97
CA TRP A 555 -1.50 -17.09 -21.21
C TRP A 555 -0.04 -16.72 -20.93
N PHE A 556 0.22 -15.92 -19.93
CA PHE A 556 1.57 -15.48 -19.57
C PHE A 556 2.09 -16.17 -18.29
N THR A 557 1.91 -17.50 -18.24
CA THR A 557 2.29 -18.30 -17.06
C THR A 557 3.79 -18.23 -16.74
N GLY A 558 4.65 -17.90 -17.69
CA GLY A 558 6.08 -17.63 -17.45
C GLY A 558 6.36 -16.39 -16.58
N MET A 559 5.35 -15.53 -16.35
CA MET A 559 5.45 -14.41 -15.41
C MET A 559 5.14 -14.81 -13.96
N LEU A 560 4.65 -16.01 -13.70
CA LEU A 560 4.30 -16.47 -12.36
C LEU A 560 5.54 -16.62 -11.47
N VAL A 561 5.36 -16.36 -10.17
CA VAL A 561 6.33 -16.64 -9.11
C VAL A 561 5.92 -17.96 -8.45
N HIS A 562 6.85 -18.89 -8.34
CA HIS A 562 6.64 -20.22 -7.77
C HIS A 562 7.34 -20.39 -6.41
#